data_0cfa4778d4f418721fb67e79e94cffee
#
_entry.id   0cfa4778d4f418721fb67e79e94cffee
#
_cell.length_a   1.000
_cell.length_b   1.000
_cell.length_c   1.000
_cell.angle_alpha   90.00
_cell.angle_beta   90.00
_cell.angle_gamma   90.00
#
_symmetry.space_group_name_H-M   'P 1'
#
loop_
_entity.id
_entity.type
_entity.pdbx_description
1 polymer ?
#
loop_
_entity_poly.entity_id
_entity_poly.type
_entity_poly.pdbx_seq_one_letter_code
_entity_poly.pdbx_strand_id
1 'polypeptide(L)'
;MAIANSTQEMFARSETPLPDSIIIVGGGVFGLSTALALSARHSGKITLIDSSPTIPNPQGSSVDTSRIVRADYANAAYAALAESALEKWRTTAWGHEGRYTQTGLVLVSSGDKFGKGYVQESYENVKAINPKMIEKLPTREDVERAAPGYGTGLHVSGGYVNWGSGWADAEASVRFAKKNIDEMGKVDFRTGEVNRLLLSTPPHPDEGQRGAKGATTAASSARAKITGVELSDGTTITADLVILATGAWTGRLVDLRGKAEATGQALAYIRISDEEQAKLANMPTVLNLSTGMFIIPPRNNMLKIARHAYGYRNPQRVPAPMYGLGHGPTATTIEVSLPVADVPLPQEGESACRAALKEMLPSFADRPFEKTRVCWYTDTPKGDFIITHHPHYTGLFLATGGSGHAFKFLPVLGEKIVDAIQGRLDPELQELWRWPGVAGDEDAAAAVVWTEDGSRSGEKGLILMDELAKGQGGKRGSRL
;
A
#
# COMPACT_ATOMS: atom_id res chain seq x y z
N MET A 1 28.65 -41.28 -33.15
CA MET A 1 28.20 -40.80 -31.81
C MET A 1 28.16 -39.28 -31.86
N ALA A 2 27.02 -38.73 -32.14
CA ALA A 2 26.77 -37.28 -32.16
C ALA A 2 25.96 -36.97 -30.92
N ILE A 3 26.58 -36.22 -30.00
CA ILE A 3 25.93 -35.73 -28.80
C ILE A 3 25.19 -34.44 -29.20
N ALA A 4 23.89 -34.51 -29.10
CA ALA A 4 23.00 -33.37 -29.34
C ALA A 4 23.24 -32.30 -28.25
N ASN A 5 23.76 -31.15 -28.64
CA ASN A 5 23.72 -29.93 -27.84
C ASN A 5 22.29 -29.38 -27.91
N SER A 6 21.50 -29.63 -26.88
CA SER A 6 20.26 -28.86 -26.63
C SER A 6 20.65 -27.52 -26.07
N THR A 7 20.87 -26.56 -26.93
CA THR A 7 20.92 -25.14 -26.59
C THR A 7 19.54 -24.73 -26.07
N GLN A 8 19.43 -24.50 -24.78
CA GLN A 8 18.34 -23.71 -24.19
C GLN A 8 18.41 -22.33 -24.85
N GLU A 9 17.60 -22.08 -25.87
CA GLU A 9 17.27 -20.71 -26.27
C GLU A 9 16.49 -20.07 -25.14
N MET A 10 17.22 -19.42 -24.27
CA MET A 10 16.67 -18.39 -23.37
C MET A 10 16.11 -17.30 -24.30
N PHE A 11 14.80 -17.29 -24.49
CA PHE A 11 14.11 -16.16 -25.13
C PHE A 11 14.42 -14.91 -24.30
N ALA A 12 15.38 -14.12 -24.74
CA ALA A 12 15.60 -12.78 -24.25
C ALA A 12 14.32 -11.99 -24.59
N ARG A 13 13.46 -11.75 -23.59
CA ARG A 13 12.32 -10.84 -23.74
C ARG A 13 12.91 -9.51 -24.18
N SER A 14 12.51 -9.01 -25.35
CA SER A 14 12.95 -7.71 -25.85
C SER A 14 12.50 -6.65 -24.85
N GLU A 15 13.46 -5.92 -24.30
CA GLU A 15 13.20 -4.83 -23.35
C GLU A 15 12.41 -3.72 -24.03
N THR A 16 11.28 -3.35 -23.46
CA THR A 16 10.52 -2.18 -23.94
C THR A 16 11.25 -0.91 -23.49
N PRO A 17 11.64 -0.04 -24.43
CA PRO A 17 12.27 1.23 -24.07
C PRO A 17 11.36 2.07 -23.17
N LEU A 18 11.96 2.81 -22.22
CA LEU A 18 11.22 3.81 -21.45
C LEU A 18 10.79 4.95 -22.39
N PRO A 19 9.56 5.45 -22.27
CA PRO A 19 9.09 6.60 -23.05
C PRO A 19 9.88 7.87 -22.75
N ASP A 20 9.98 8.80 -23.70
CA ASP A 20 10.77 10.04 -23.56
C ASP A 20 10.28 10.93 -22.41
N SER A 21 8.99 10.93 -22.14
CA SER A 21 8.38 11.74 -21.07
C SER A 21 7.46 10.91 -20.18
N ILE A 22 7.64 11.06 -18.85
CA ILE A 22 6.91 10.30 -17.84
C ILE A 22 6.38 11.26 -16.77
N ILE A 23 5.08 11.17 -16.50
CA ILE A 23 4.44 11.78 -15.34
C ILE A 23 4.22 10.72 -14.27
N ILE A 24 4.62 11.02 -13.02
CA ILE A 24 4.27 10.26 -11.84
C ILE A 24 3.28 11.08 -11.03
N VAL A 25 2.09 10.56 -10.76
CA VAL A 25 1.08 11.21 -9.92
C VAL A 25 1.08 10.58 -8.54
N GLY A 26 1.44 11.37 -7.53
CA GLY A 26 1.55 10.96 -6.13
C GLY A 26 2.99 10.80 -5.64
N GLY A 27 3.37 11.59 -4.64
CA GLY A 27 4.68 11.60 -3.96
C GLY A 27 4.77 10.70 -2.73
N GLY A 28 4.02 9.59 -2.71
CA GLY A 28 4.09 8.55 -1.69
C GLY A 28 5.18 7.51 -1.97
N VAL A 29 5.12 6.39 -1.24
CA VAL A 29 6.10 5.28 -1.36
C VAL A 29 6.26 4.81 -2.80
N PHE A 30 5.17 4.55 -3.51
CA PHE A 30 5.23 4.09 -4.90
C PHE A 30 5.86 5.14 -5.82
N GLY A 31 5.39 6.39 -5.74
CA GLY A 31 5.88 7.45 -6.63
C GLY A 31 7.32 7.83 -6.38
N LEU A 32 7.74 8.01 -5.13
CA LEU A 32 9.13 8.36 -4.80
C LEU A 32 10.09 7.22 -5.13
N SER A 33 9.72 5.96 -4.83
CA SER A 33 10.55 4.82 -5.20
C SER A 33 10.72 4.72 -6.72
N THR A 34 9.63 4.92 -7.47
CA THR A 34 9.66 4.97 -8.95
C THR A 34 10.51 6.12 -9.47
N ALA A 35 10.36 7.32 -8.90
CA ALA A 35 11.15 8.50 -9.29
C ALA A 35 12.66 8.29 -9.06
N LEU A 36 13.05 7.65 -7.94
CA LEU A 36 14.44 7.27 -7.68
C LEU A 36 14.99 6.32 -8.75
N ALA A 37 14.26 5.24 -9.04
CA ALA A 37 14.69 4.25 -10.01
C ALA A 37 14.75 4.83 -11.44
N LEU A 38 13.78 5.65 -11.83
CA LEU A 38 13.79 6.35 -13.11
C LEU A 38 14.93 7.36 -13.17
N SER A 39 15.21 8.10 -12.09
CA SER A 39 16.34 9.05 -12.06
C SER A 39 17.69 8.37 -12.32
N ALA A 40 17.83 7.10 -11.93
CA ALA A 40 19.04 6.33 -12.20
C ALA A 40 19.12 5.77 -13.63
N ARG A 41 17.97 5.43 -14.23
CA ARG A 41 17.90 4.63 -15.48
C ARG A 41 17.38 5.39 -16.70
N HIS A 42 16.72 6.54 -16.51
CA HIS A 42 16.04 7.27 -17.57
C HIS A 42 16.76 8.57 -17.89
N SER A 43 16.87 8.88 -19.18
CA SER A 43 17.50 10.12 -19.69
C SER A 43 16.46 11.17 -20.12
N GLY A 44 15.20 10.80 -20.26
CA GLY A 44 14.11 11.68 -20.68
C GLY A 44 13.54 12.50 -19.51
N LYS A 45 12.40 13.15 -19.78
CA LYS A 45 11.74 14.04 -18.82
C LYS A 45 10.94 13.27 -17.79
N ILE A 46 11.17 13.53 -16.50
CA ILE A 46 10.40 12.98 -15.39
C ILE A 46 9.70 14.14 -14.65
N THR A 47 8.38 14.09 -14.54
CA THR A 47 7.59 15.05 -13.74
C THR A 47 6.88 14.27 -12.64
N LEU A 48 7.05 14.67 -11.37
CA LEU A 48 6.28 14.13 -10.25
C LEU A 48 5.32 15.19 -9.73
N ILE A 49 4.04 14.84 -9.65
CA ILE A 49 2.97 15.73 -9.22
C ILE A 49 2.40 15.20 -7.90
N ASP A 50 2.32 16.04 -6.88
CA ASP A 50 1.60 15.75 -5.63
C ASP A 50 0.67 16.91 -5.27
N SER A 51 -0.47 16.61 -4.66
CA SER A 51 -1.43 17.61 -4.21
C SER A 51 -0.92 18.44 -3.04
N SER A 52 0.04 17.92 -2.28
CA SER A 52 0.67 18.63 -1.17
C SER A 52 1.91 19.41 -1.63
N PRO A 53 2.10 20.66 -1.16
CA PRO A 53 3.33 21.39 -1.40
C PRO A 53 4.54 20.82 -0.66
N THR A 54 4.31 19.89 0.27
CA THR A 54 5.36 19.25 1.06
C THR A 54 5.33 17.73 0.88
N ILE A 55 6.52 17.11 0.78
CA ILE A 55 6.69 15.67 0.80
C ILE A 55 7.47 15.29 2.07
N PRO A 56 6.93 14.38 2.88
CA PRO A 56 5.71 13.58 2.68
C PRO A 56 4.42 14.40 2.78
N ASN A 57 3.43 14.02 1.96
CA ASN A 57 2.08 14.57 2.07
C ASN A 57 1.47 14.16 3.43
N PRO A 58 1.05 15.11 4.30
CA PRO A 58 0.55 14.80 5.64
C PRO A 58 -0.72 13.94 5.65
N GLN A 59 -1.50 13.97 4.58
CA GLN A 59 -2.71 13.14 4.45
C GLN A 59 -2.40 11.73 3.91
N GLY A 60 -1.22 11.52 3.33
CA GLY A 60 -0.82 10.25 2.73
C GLY A 60 -0.55 9.14 3.76
N SER A 61 -0.69 7.89 3.33
CA SER A 61 -0.35 6.72 4.15
C SER A 61 1.16 6.52 4.31
N SER A 62 1.96 7.24 3.53
CA SER A 62 3.43 7.13 3.56
C SER A 62 4.05 7.87 4.74
N VAL A 63 3.30 8.74 5.42
CA VAL A 63 3.75 9.51 6.58
C VAL A 63 3.18 8.97 7.88
N ASP A 64 4.06 8.75 8.85
CA ASP A 64 3.73 8.38 10.23
C ASP A 64 4.98 8.51 11.11
N THR A 65 4.83 8.39 12.43
CA THR A 65 5.97 8.29 13.36
C THR A 65 6.78 7.03 13.13
N SER A 66 6.11 5.92 12.80
CA SER A 66 6.75 4.61 12.61
C SER A 66 5.95 3.68 11.69
N ARG A 67 6.67 2.76 11.01
CA ARG A 67 6.10 1.68 10.20
C ARG A 67 6.88 0.39 10.46
N ILE A 68 6.17 -0.74 10.50
CA ILE A 68 6.80 -2.06 10.61
C ILE A 68 7.56 -2.37 9.32
N VAL A 69 8.82 -2.82 9.48
CA VAL A 69 9.66 -3.32 8.39
C VAL A 69 9.96 -4.79 8.69
N ARG A 70 9.36 -5.70 7.92
CA ARG A 70 9.34 -7.14 8.19
C ARG A 70 9.33 -7.97 6.91
N ALA A 71 9.90 -9.18 6.96
CA ALA A 71 9.80 -10.18 5.89
C ALA A 71 8.72 -11.25 6.17
N ASP A 72 7.93 -11.05 7.17
CA ASP A 72 6.96 -11.99 7.74
C ASP A 72 5.68 -12.03 6.90
N TYR A 73 5.71 -12.83 5.82
CA TYR A 73 4.63 -13.02 4.85
C TYR A 73 4.26 -14.48 4.68
N ALA A 74 2.97 -14.77 4.56
CA ALA A 74 2.47 -16.08 4.14
C ALA A 74 2.84 -16.39 2.67
N ASN A 75 2.93 -15.37 1.81
CA ASN A 75 3.39 -15.50 0.43
C ASN A 75 4.93 -15.43 0.35
N ALA A 76 5.56 -16.45 -0.24
CA ALA A 76 7.02 -16.60 -0.32
C ALA A 76 7.69 -15.51 -1.18
N ALA A 77 7.06 -15.06 -2.28
CA ALA A 77 7.61 -14.00 -3.13
C ALA A 77 7.68 -12.66 -2.39
N TYR A 78 6.63 -12.33 -1.62
CA TYR A 78 6.67 -11.14 -0.76
C TYR A 78 7.69 -11.29 0.38
N ALA A 79 7.85 -12.48 0.96
CA ALA A 79 8.87 -12.72 1.99
C ALA A 79 10.28 -12.48 1.42
N ALA A 80 10.59 -13.00 0.25
CA ALA A 80 11.87 -12.82 -0.44
C ALA A 80 12.13 -11.35 -0.82
N LEU A 81 11.13 -10.67 -1.40
CA LEU A 81 11.23 -9.24 -1.74
C LEU A 81 11.42 -8.38 -0.48
N ALA A 82 10.73 -8.72 0.62
CA ALA A 82 10.86 -7.99 1.87
C ALA A 82 12.23 -8.20 2.53
N GLU A 83 12.83 -9.39 2.41
CA GLU A 83 14.20 -9.61 2.88
C GLU A 83 15.21 -8.79 2.08
N SER A 84 15.05 -8.69 0.74
CA SER A 84 15.86 -7.79 -0.07
C SER A 84 15.74 -6.32 0.37
N ALA A 85 14.52 -5.89 0.74
CA ALA A 85 14.32 -4.56 1.28
C ALA A 85 14.97 -4.40 2.67
N LEU A 86 14.82 -5.39 3.55
CA LEU A 86 15.44 -5.42 4.89
C LEU A 86 16.97 -5.35 4.81
N GLU A 87 17.58 -6.01 3.85
CA GLU A 87 19.01 -5.90 3.60
C GLU A 87 19.41 -4.44 3.34
N LYS A 88 18.67 -3.73 2.46
CA LYS A 88 18.90 -2.31 2.20
C LYS A 88 18.66 -1.44 3.44
N TRP A 89 17.62 -1.73 4.24
CA TRP A 89 17.37 -1.04 5.50
C TRP A 89 18.51 -1.22 6.51
N ARG A 90 19.13 -2.42 6.56
CA ARG A 90 20.21 -2.72 7.51
C ARG A 90 21.57 -2.20 7.08
N THR A 91 21.90 -2.26 5.79
CA THR A 91 23.27 -2.14 5.29
C THR A 91 23.57 -0.86 4.51
N THR A 92 22.57 -0.05 4.20
CA THR A 92 22.73 1.15 3.37
C THR A 92 22.25 2.40 4.10
N ALA A 93 22.47 3.56 3.46
CA ALA A 93 22.00 4.86 3.95
C ALA A 93 20.48 4.91 4.26
N TRP A 94 19.68 3.98 3.76
CA TRP A 94 18.26 3.92 4.09
C TRP A 94 18.00 3.79 5.59
N GLY A 95 18.80 3.00 6.30
CA GLY A 95 18.63 2.79 7.74
C GLY A 95 19.46 3.69 8.64
N HIS A 96 20.36 4.51 8.09
CA HIS A 96 21.21 5.38 8.89
C HIS A 96 20.40 6.47 9.62
N GLU A 97 21.04 7.14 10.60
CA GLU A 97 20.46 8.24 11.37
C GLU A 97 19.15 7.86 12.09
N GLY A 98 19.01 6.59 12.46
CA GLY A 98 17.84 6.08 13.15
C GLY A 98 16.58 5.98 12.29
N ARG A 99 16.73 5.98 10.96
CA ARG A 99 15.58 5.73 10.07
C ARG A 99 15.07 4.29 10.13
N TYR A 100 15.94 3.33 10.45
CA TYR A 100 15.55 1.95 10.73
C TYR A 100 16.12 1.48 12.06
N THR A 101 15.33 0.73 12.81
CA THR A 101 15.74 0.12 14.08
C THR A 101 15.31 -1.35 14.07
N GLN A 102 16.31 -2.25 14.16
CA GLN A 102 16.08 -3.69 14.21
C GLN A 102 15.84 -4.12 15.66
N THR A 103 14.58 -4.18 16.07
CA THR A 103 14.17 -4.62 17.42
C THR A 103 13.44 -5.95 17.42
N GLY A 104 13.20 -6.51 16.24
CA GLY A 104 12.39 -7.72 16.09
C GLY A 104 10.90 -7.44 15.90
N LEU A 105 10.20 -8.51 15.54
CA LEU A 105 8.74 -8.57 15.44
C LEU A 105 8.24 -9.83 16.11
N VAL A 106 7.36 -9.69 17.09
CA VAL A 106 6.52 -10.76 17.63
C VAL A 106 5.24 -10.79 16.83
N LEU A 107 5.01 -11.87 16.10
CA LEU A 107 3.81 -12.12 15.31
C LEU A 107 3.02 -13.26 15.95
N VAL A 108 1.79 -12.97 16.38
CA VAL A 108 0.96 -13.93 17.11
C VAL A 108 -0.45 -14.03 16.55
N SER A 109 -1.12 -15.13 16.89
CA SER A 109 -2.58 -15.29 16.77
C SER A 109 -3.17 -15.61 18.15
N SER A 110 -4.40 -15.14 18.41
CA SER A 110 -5.12 -15.29 19.68
C SER A 110 -6.34 -16.20 19.57
N GLY A 111 -6.50 -16.94 18.48
CA GLY A 111 -7.63 -17.82 18.23
C GLY A 111 -7.48 -18.60 16.94
N ASP A 112 -8.50 -19.39 16.61
CA ASP A 112 -8.45 -20.28 15.45
C ASP A 112 -9.08 -19.67 14.18
N LYS A 113 -9.81 -18.55 14.31
CA LYS A 113 -10.60 -18.00 13.21
C LYS A 113 -9.80 -17.11 12.27
N PHE A 114 -8.95 -16.25 12.83
CA PHE A 114 -8.22 -15.24 12.04
C PHE A 114 -6.71 -15.32 12.33
N GLY A 115 -5.90 -15.16 11.30
CA GLY A 115 -4.47 -14.99 11.39
C GLY A 115 -3.65 -16.27 11.62
N LYS A 116 -4.23 -17.37 12.12
CA LYS A 116 -3.47 -18.59 12.49
C LYS A 116 -2.75 -19.20 11.29
N GLY A 117 -3.44 -19.37 10.16
CA GLY A 117 -2.84 -19.90 8.92
C GLY A 117 -1.72 -18.99 8.43
N TYR A 118 -2.00 -17.68 8.37
CA TYR A 118 -1.00 -16.69 7.96
C TYR A 118 0.25 -16.71 8.85
N VAL A 119 0.09 -16.79 10.19
CA VAL A 119 1.22 -16.87 11.13
C VAL A 119 2.06 -18.12 10.88
N GLN A 120 1.43 -19.28 10.65
CA GLN A 120 2.14 -20.53 10.37
C GLN A 120 2.91 -20.48 9.05
N GLU A 121 2.26 -20.08 7.95
CA GLU A 121 2.89 -19.97 6.63
C GLU A 121 4.01 -18.93 6.63
N SER A 122 3.79 -17.79 7.28
CA SER A 122 4.79 -16.76 7.47
C SER A 122 6.01 -17.27 8.26
N TYR A 123 5.77 -18.05 9.34
CA TYR A 123 6.84 -18.68 10.09
C TYR A 123 7.71 -19.60 9.21
N GLU A 124 7.08 -20.46 8.40
CA GLU A 124 7.81 -21.37 7.52
C GLU A 124 8.68 -20.61 6.52
N ASN A 125 8.14 -19.57 5.91
CA ASN A 125 8.87 -18.76 4.93
C ASN A 125 10.07 -18.03 5.55
N VAL A 126 9.90 -17.31 6.67
CA VAL A 126 11.01 -16.59 7.29
C VAL A 126 12.03 -17.53 7.93
N LYS A 127 11.60 -18.71 8.42
CA LYS A 127 12.48 -19.76 8.94
C LYS A 127 13.36 -20.34 7.84
N ALA A 128 12.83 -20.51 6.64
CA ALA A 128 13.61 -20.94 5.47
C ALA A 128 14.65 -19.89 5.05
N ILE A 129 14.30 -18.61 5.10
CA ILE A 129 15.20 -17.50 4.72
C ILE A 129 16.31 -17.30 5.75
N ASN A 130 15.97 -17.17 7.04
CA ASN A 130 16.94 -16.87 8.08
C ASN A 130 16.66 -17.62 9.40
N PRO A 131 16.98 -18.91 9.47
CA PRO A 131 16.64 -19.77 10.61
C PRO A 131 17.19 -19.31 11.97
N LYS A 132 18.29 -18.55 11.97
CA LYS A 132 18.95 -18.10 13.21
C LYS A 132 18.22 -16.94 13.89
N MET A 133 17.38 -16.22 13.15
CA MET A 133 16.64 -15.05 13.65
C MET A 133 15.23 -15.39 14.11
N ILE A 134 14.79 -16.64 13.96
CA ILE A 134 13.40 -17.04 14.18
C ILE A 134 13.28 -17.99 15.35
N GLU A 135 12.45 -17.62 16.33
CA GLU A 135 12.13 -18.42 17.52
C GLU A 135 10.61 -18.59 17.65
N LYS A 136 10.14 -19.83 17.86
CA LYS A 136 8.71 -20.09 18.12
C LYS A 136 8.32 -19.59 19.51
N LEU A 137 7.12 -19.04 19.62
CA LEU A 137 6.52 -18.54 20.85
C LEU A 137 5.14 -19.21 21.01
N PRO A 138 5.08 -20.48 21.42
CA PRO A 138 3.84 -21.23 21.50
C PRO A 138 2.93 -20.79 22.65
N THR A 139 3.47 -20.15 23.68
CA THR A 139 2.76 -19.75 24.89
C THR A 139 2.86 -18.27 25.16
N ARG A 140 2.03 -17.79 26.04
CA ARG A 140 2.07 -16.41 26.55
C ARG A 140 3.40 -16.12 27.26
N GLU A 141 3.89 -17.05 28.07
CA GLU A 141 5.15 -16.94 28.80
C GLU A 141 6.34 -16.79 27.84
N ASP A 142 6.29 -17.46 26.68
CA ASP A 142 7.29 -17.28 25.64
C ASP A 142 7.26 -15.88 25.06
N VAL A 143 6.07 -15.32 24.83
CA VAL A 143 5.92 -13.93 24.36
C VAL A 143 6.41 -12.93 25.40
N GLU A 144 6.09 -13.13 26.69
CA GLU A 144 6.58 -12.30 27.79
C GLU A 144 8.11 -12.33 27.90
N ARG A 145 8.73 -13.49 27.66
CA ARG A 145 10.20 -13.64 27.62
C ARG A 145 10.80 -12.87 26.44
N ALA A 146 10.20 -12.98 25.26
CA ALA A 146 10.70 -12.30 24.05
C ALA A 146 10.45 -10.78 24.09
N ALA A 147 9.39 -10.34 24.73
CA ALA A 147 8.95 -8.96 24.83
C ALA A 147 8.57 -8.58 26.27
N PRO A 148 9.57 -8.47 27.18
CA PRO A 148 9.31 -8.15 28.59
C PRO A 148 8.54 -6.84 28.75
N GLY A 149 7.45 -6.86 29.49
CA GLY A 149 6.58 -5.70 29.69
C GLY A 149 5.44 -5.56 28.67
N TYR A 150 5.41 -6.43 27.66
CA TYR A 150 4.23 -6.64 26.83
C TYR A 150 3.48 -7.90 27.26
N GLY A 151 2.19 -7.93 26.96
CA GLY A 151 1.48 -9.19 26.86
C GLY A 151 1.00 -9.83 28.14
N THR A 152 0.92 -9.10 29.26
CA THR A 152 0.38 -9.65 30.51
C THR A 152 -1.07 -10.13 30.41
N GLY A 153 -1.83 -9.65 29.42
CA GLY A 153 -3.20 -10.07 29.10
C GLY A 153 -3.34 -10.76 27.73
N LEU A 154 -2.27 -10.88 26.96
CA LEU A 154 -2.33 -11.39 25.59
C LEU A 154 -2.66 -12.88 25.55
N HIS A 155 -3.78 -13.23 24.93
CA HIS A 155 -4.10 -14.63 24.65
C HIS A 155 -3.34 -15.09 23.40
N VAL A 156 -2.53 -16.16 23.52
CA VAL A 156 -1.70 -16.67 22.44
C VAL A 156 -2.11 -18.10 22.12
N SER A 157 -2.51 -18.35 20.87
CA SER A 157 -2.75 -19.68 20.32
C SER A 157 -1.66 -20.16 19.36
N GLY A 158 -0.63 -19.35 19.18
CA GLY A 158 0.57 -19.61 18.39
C GLY A 158 1.23 -18.32 17.94
N GLY A 159 2.55 -18.39 17.76
CA GLY A 159 3.32 -17.24 17.31
C GLY A 159 4.81 -17.54 17.20
N TYR A 160 5.56 -16.52 16.83
CA TYR A 160 7.02 -16.54 16.77
C TYR A 160 7.57 -15.11 16.88
N VAL A 161 8.86 -14.99 17.17
CA VAL A 161 9.60 -13.75 17.00
C VAL A 161 10.57 -13.86 15.83
N ASN A 162 10.62 -12.83 15.02
CA ASN A 162 11.63 -12.62 13.98
C ASN A 162 12.53 -11.46 14.40
N TRP A 163 13.71 -11.77 14.92
CA TRP A 163 14.71 -10.78 15.35
C TRP A 163 15.36 -10.03 14.18
N GLY A 164 15.20 -10.52 12.93
CA GLY A 164 15.63 -9.86 11.72
C GLY A 164 14.73 -8.69 11.29
N SER A 165 13.50 -8.63 11.80
CA SER A 165 12.53 -7.56 11.52
C SER A 165 12.72 -6.37 12.47
N GLY A 166 12.00 -5.28 12.21
CA GLY A 166 12.05 -4.08 13.02
C GLY A 166 11.04 -3.04 12.57
N TRP A 167 11.41 -1.78 12.73
CA TRP A 167 10.55 -0.66 12.32
C TRP A 167 11.38 0.51 11.80
N ALA A 168 10.76 1.37 11.00
CA ALA A 168 11.38 2.56 10.46
C ALA A 168 10.61 3.82 10.83
N ASP A 169 11.34 4.94 10.99
CA ASP A 169 10.77 6.28 11.00
C ASP A 169 10.26 6.60 9.60
N ALA A 170 8.93 6.59 9.45
CA ALA A 170 8.33 6.69 8.14
C ALA A 170 8.52 8.08 7.53
N GLU A 171 8.34 9.13 8.31
CA GLU A 171 8.51 10.50 7.84
C GLU A 171 9.96 10.77 7.42
N ALA A 172 10.93 10.43 8.28
CA ALA A 172 12.35 10.61 7.98
C ALA A 172 12.78 9.82 6.74
N SER A 173 12.25 8.61 6.56
CA SER A 173 12.57 7.77 5.40
C SER A 173 12.02 8.33 4.08
N VAL A 174 10.81 8.89 4.09
CA VAL A 174 10.22 9.54 2.92
C VAL A 174 10.96 10.85 2.59
N ARG A 175 11.34 11.63 3.60
CA ARG A 175 12.18 12.82 3.42
C ARG A 175 13.54 12.46 2.83
N PHE A 176 14.14 11.36 3.29
CA PHE A 176 15.40 10.85 2.74
C PHE A 176 15.25 10.46 1.26
N ALA A 177 14.18 9.76 0.89
CA ALA A 177 13.89 9.45 -0.52
C ALA A 177 13.80 10.72 -1.38
N LYS A 178 13.01 11.70 -0.91
CA LYS A 178 12.84 12.99 -1.60
C LYS A 178 14.17 13.72 -1.75
N LYS A 179 14.97 13.79 -0.69
CA LYS A 179 16.29 14.41 -0.71
C LYS A 179 17.21 13.79 -1.78
N ASN A 180 17.26 12.45 -1.84
CA ASN A 180 18.08 11.76 -2.85
C ASN A 180 17.61 12.08 -4.28
N ILE A 181 16.31 12.19 -4.51
CA ILE A 181 15.77 12.56 -5.83
C ILE A 181 16.19 14.00 -6.18
N ASP A 182 16.11 14.92 -5.23
CA ASP A 182 16.53 16.32 -5.42
C ASP A 182 18.03 16.43 -5.76
N GLU A 183 18.87 15.66 -5.05
CA GLU A 183 20.32 15.61 -5.30
C GLU A 183 20.66 15.05 -6.69
N MET A 184 19.83 14.13 -7.23
CA MET A 184 19.99 13.64 -8.61
C MET A 184 19.58 14.68 -9.67
N GLY A 185 18.71 15.64 -9.33
CA GLY A 185 18.36 16.78 -10.18
C GLY A 185 17.61 16.45 -11.47
N LYS A 186 16.98 15.25 -11.57
CA LYS A 186 16.35 14.78 -12.81
C LYS A 186 14.81 14.84 -12.80
N VAL A 187 14.19 15.16 -11.66
CA VAL A 187 12.74 15.16 -11.49
C VAL A 187 12.22 16.58 -11.32
N ASP A 188 11.29 16.96 -12.16
CA ASP A 188 10.50 18.21 -12.03
C ASP A 188 9.35 17.95 -11.07
N PHE A 189 9.44 18.49 -9.85
CA PHE A 189 8.37 18.40 -8.85
C PHE A 189 7.33 19.50 -9.09
N ARG A 190 6.06 19.09 -9.17
CA ARG A 190 4.92 19.98 -9.31
C ARG A 190 3.93 19.78 -8.17
N THR A 191 3.47 20.85 -7.59
CA THR A 191 2.34 20.82 -6.65
C THR A 191 1.05 21.05 -7.43
N GLY A 192 0.07 20.16 -7.22
CA GLY A 192 -1.24 20.28 -7.83
C GLY A 192 -2.06 19.00 -7.65
N GLU A 193 -3.36 19.16 -7.48
CA GLU A 193 -4.29 18.04 -7.44
C GLU A 193 -4.67 17.67 -8.88
N VAL A 194 -4.39 16.41 -9.25
CA VAL A 194 -4.83 15.88 -10.56
C VAL A 194 -6.32 15.61 -10.49
N ASN A 195 -7.06 16.28 -11.36
CA ASN A 195 -8.50 16.17 -11.45
C ASN A 195 -8.96 15.06 -12.41
N ARG A 196 -8.27 14.93 -13.56
CA ARG A 196 -8.58 13.90 -14.57
C ARG A 196 -7.38 13.57 -15.46
N LEU A 197 -7.47 12.43 -16.14
CA LEU A 197 -6.55 12.01 -17.18
C LEU A 197 -6.95 12.63 -18.52
N LEU A 198 -5.96 13.01 -19.33
CA LEU A 198 -6.17 13.49 -20.70
C LEU A 198 -6.15 12.31 -21.66
N LEU A 199 -7.19 12.23 -22.51
CA LEU A 199 -7.37 11.17 -23.47
C LEU A 199 -7.24 11.69 -24.89
N SER A 200 -6.48 10.99 -25.73
CA SER A 200 -6.59 11.15 -27.18
C SER A 200 -7.57 10.13 -27.74
N THR A 201 -8.59 10.59 -28.43
CA THR A 201 -9.46 9.72 -29.22
C THR A 201 -8.69 9.25 -30.45
N PRO A 202 -8.72 7.96 -30.82
CA PRO A 202 -8.23 7.53 -32.13
C PRO A 202 -8.99 8.32 -33.20
N PRO A 203 -8.36 8.72 -34.32
CA PRO A 203 -9.08 9.33 -35.40
C PRO A 203 -10.20 8.38 -35.86
N HIS A 204 -11.42 8.85 -35.93
CA HIS A 204 -12.53 8.12 -36.54
C HIS A 204 -12.07 7.71 -37.95
N PRO A 205 -12.23 6.43 -38.36
CA PRO A 205 -12.01 6.08 -39.75
C PRO A 205 -12.94 6.96 -40.58
N ASP A 206 -12.35 7.70 -41.49
CA ASP A 206 -13.02 8.65 -42.37
C ASP A 206 -14.35 8.11 -42.91
N GLU A 207 -15.45 8.83 -42.73
CA GLU A 207 -16.73 8.58 -43.40
C GLU A 207 -16.65 8.70 -44.93
N GLY A 208 -15.45 8.94 -45.49
CA GLY A 208 -15.19 9.21 -46.90
C GLY A 208 -15.04 8.00 -47.82
N GLN A 209 -15.00 6.74 -47.32
CA GLN A 209 -14.90 5.55 -48.19
C GLN A 209 -16.10 4.61 -48.04
N ARG A 210 -17.28 5.04 -48.37
CA ARG A 210 -18.38 4.14 -48.74
C ARG A 210 -18.16 3.68 -50.15
N GLY A 211 -17.48 2.52 -50.32
CA GLY A 211 -17.38 1.91 -51.65
C GLY A 211 -16.32 0.82 -51.76
N ALA A 212 -16.42 -0.27 -51.04
CA ALA A 212 -15.91 -1.60 -51.50
C ALA A 212 -16.52 -2.68 -50.62
N LYS A 213 -17.42 -3.49 -51.19
CA LYS A 213 -17.91 -4.72 -50.58
C LYS A 213 -16.79 -5.76 -50.58
N GLY A 214 -16.50 -6.32 -49.42
CA GLY A 214 -15.79 -7.58 -49.30
C GLY A 214 -14.35 -7.52 -48.78
N ALA A 215 -14.16 -7.29 -47.51
CA ALA A 215 -13.07 -7.87 -46.70
C ALA A 215 -13.41 -7.64 -45.21
N THR A 216 -13.75 -8.71 -44.51
CA THR A 216 -13.78 -8.77 -43.06
C THR A 216 -12.34 -8.76 -42.54
N THR A 217 -11.69 -7.60 -42.58
CA THR A 217 -10.47 -7.37 -41.79
C THR A 217 -10.92 -6.98 -40.39
N ALA A 218 -10.52 -7.77 -39.40
CA ALA A 218 -10.66 -7.45 -37.99
C ALA A 218 -10.16 -6.02 -37.77
N ALA A 219 -11.08 -5.09 -37.53
CA ALA A 219 -10.76 -3.73 -37.17
C ALA A 219 -9.90 -3.83 -35.91
N SER A 220 -8.60 -3.53 -36.01
CA SER A 220 -7.72 -3.31 -34.88
C SER A 220 -8.39 -2.21 -34.04
N SER A 221 -9.02 -2.59 -32.93
CA SER A 221 -9.59 -1.64 -31.98
C SER A 221 -8.43 -0.88 -31.35
N ALA A 222 -8.05 0.24 -31.95
CA ALA A 222 -7.00 1.10 -31.42
C ALA A 222 -7.43 1.53 -30.01
N ARG A 223 -6.68 1.08 -29.00
CA ARG A 223 -6.95 1.47 -27.62
C ARG A 223 -6.78 2.97 -27.47
N ALA A 224 -7.68 3.62 -26.75
CA ALA A 224 -7.53 5.01 -26.40
C ALA A 224 -6.22 5.26 -25.65
N LYS A 225 -5.55 6.39 -25.93
CA LYS A 225 -4.24 6.71 -25.33
C LYS A 225 -4.40 7.80 -24.28
N ILE A 226 -3.85 7.58 -23.09
CA ILE A 226 -3.64 8.64 -22.11
C ILE A 226 -2.41 9.45 -22.53
N THR A 227 -2.57 10.77 -22.60
CA THR A 227 -1.57 11.71 -23.10
C THR A 227 -1.11 12.71 -22.04
N GLY A 228 -1.63 12.61 -20.80
CA GLY A 228 -1.29 13.51 -19.71
C GLY A 228 -2.36 13.59 -18.65
N VAL A 229 -2.30 14.68 -17.88
CA VAL A 229 -3.20 14.97 -16.76
C VAL A 229 -3.68 16.42 -16.82
N GLU A 230 -4.86 16.69 -16.26
CA GLU A 230 -5.37 18.02 -15.95
C GLU A 230 -5.43 18.20 -14.43
N LEU A 231 -4.90 19.30 -13.95
CA LEU A 231 -4.96 19.71 -12.56
C LEU A 231 -6.29 20.40 -12.24
N SER A 232 -6.61 20.51 -10.96
CA SER A 232 -7.85 21.16 -10.50
C SER A 232 -7.93 22.66 -10.83
N ASP A 233 -6.80 23.32 -11.12
CA ASP A 233 -6.73 24.70 -11.58
C ASP A 233 -6.89 24.85 -13.11
N GLY A 234 -7.11 23.77 -13.83
CA GLY A 234 -7.22 23.72 -15.30
C GLY A 234 -5.88 23.58 -16.04
N THR A 235 -4.75 23.59 -15.34
CA THR A 235 -3.43 23.37 -15.96
C THR A 235 -3.36 21.96 -16.53
N THR A 236 -2.87 21.83 -17.76
CA THR A 236 -2.64 20.52 -18.41
C THR A 236 -1.16 20.23 -18.53
N ILE A 237 -0.78 19.00 -18.24
CA ILE A 237 0.61 18.51 -18.38
C ILE A 237 0.56 17.22 -19.20
N THR A 238 1.33 17.17 -20.29
CA THR A 238 1.36 16.04 -21.22
C THR A 238 2.62 15.20 -21.04
N ALA A 239 2.49 13.88 -21.28
CA ALA A 239 3.57 12.91 -21.31
C ALA A 239 3.18 11.67 -22.13
N ASP A 240 4.18 10.87 -22.49
CA ASP A 240 3.99 9.61 -23.20
C ASP A 240 3.50 8.50 -22.28
N LEU A 241 3.83 8.59 -20.99
CA LEU A 241 3.40 7.67 -19.94
C LEU A 241 2.97 8.44 -18.69
N VAL A 242 1.79 8.09 -18.17
CA VAL A 242 1.31 8.53 -16.86
C VAL A 242 1.31 7.34 -15.91
N ILE A 243 2.01 7.48 -14.77
CA ILE A 243 2.06 6.48 -13.70
C ILE A 243 1.20 6.98 -12.54
N LEU A 244 0.12 6.27 -12.22
CA LEU A 244 -0.71 6.58 -11.07
C LEU A 244 -0.16 5.89 -9.82
N ALA A 245 0.42 6.68 -8.93
CA ALA A 245 0.93 6.28 -7.61
C ALA A 245 0.12 6.94 -6.48
N THR A 246 -1.17 7.18 -6.73
CA THR A 246 -2.08 7.99 -5.92
C THR A 246 -2.69 7.27 -4.71
N GLY A 247 -2.25 6.02 -4.44
CA GLY A 247 -2.68 5.25 -3.28
C GLY A 247 -4.21 5.19 -3.16
N ALA A 248 -4.75 5.53 -2.02
CA ALA A 248 -6.19 5.44 -1.74
C ALA A 248 -7.08 6.39 -2.57
N TRP A 249 -6.50 7.35 -3.29
CA TRP A 249 -7.23 8.24 -4.21
C TRP A 249 -7.29 7.72 -5.65
N THR A 250 -6.65 6.58 -5.96
CA THR A 250 -6.58 6.06 -7.33
C THR A 250 -7.98 5.81 -7.92
N GLY A 251 -8.93 5.35 -7.10
CA GLY A 251 -10.33 5.10 -7.53
C GLY A 251 -11.08 6.34 -8.02
N ARG A 252 -10.57 7.56 -7.77
CA ARG A 252 -11.13 8.80 -8.32
C ARG A 252 -10.72 9.03 -9.78
N LEU A 253 -9.53 8.53 -10.16
CA LEU A 253 -8.94 8.78 -11.49
C LEU A 253 -9.14 7.62 -12.46
N VAL A 254 -9.28 6.40 -11.94
CA VAL A 254 -9.47 5.16 -12.69
C VAL A 254 -10.51 4.30 -11.98
N ASP A 255 -11.40 3.66 -12.73
CA ASP A 255 -12.38 2.75 -12.15
C ASP A 255 -11.69 1.48 -11.60
N LEU A 256 -11.62 1.39 -10.29
CA LEU A 256 -11.05 0.26 -9.54
C LEU A 256 -12.14 -0.53 -8.78
N ARG A 257 -13.44 -0.32 -9.06
CA ARG A 257 -14.51 -1.06 -8.39
C ARG A 257 -14.34 -2.57 -8.60
N GLY A 258 -14.48 -3.33 -7.53
CA GLY A 258 -14.21 -4.78 -7.51
C GLY A 258 -12.71 -5.18 -7.61
N LYS A 259 -11.79 -4.22 -7.69
CA LYS A 259 -10.33 -4.44 -7.87
C LYS A 259 -9.50 -3.89 -6.74
N ALA A 260 -9.80 -2.69 -6.28
CA ALA A 260 -9.20 -2.09 -5.10
C ALA A 260 -10.13 -1.06 -4.47
N GLU A 261 -10.02 -0.90 -3.15
CA GLU A 261 -10.86 0.02 -2.39
C GLU A 261 -10.07 0.75 -1.31
N ALA A 262 -10.42 2.01 -1.08
CA ALA A 262 -9.84 2.77 0.02
C ALA A 262 -10.50 2.34 1.35
N THR A 263 -9.68 1.93 2.34
CA THR A 263 -10.13 1.54 3.67
C THR A 263 -9.37 2.31 4.76
N GLY A 264 -10.11 2.85 5.72
CA GLY A 264 -9.56 3.63 6.83
C GLY A 264 -9.18 2.75 8.01
N GLN A 265 -7.95 2.86 8.50
CA GLN A 265 -7.44 2.10 9.64
C GLN A 265 -7.31 2.97 10.88
N ALA A 266 -7.68 2.43 12.05
CA ALA A 266 -7.64 3.11 13.34
C ALA A 266 -6.21 3.19 13.88
N LEU A 267 -5.75 4.40 14.21
CA LEU A 267 -4.47 4.67 14.88
C LEU A 267 -4.67 5.60 16.06
N ALA A 268 -3.99 5.29 17.16
CA ALA A 268 -3.96 6.15 18.36
C ALA A 268 -2.53 6.28 18.90
N TYR A 269 -2.25 7.41 19.52
CA TYR A 269 -0.94 7.76 20.04
C TYR A 269 -1.07 8.23 21.49
N ILE A 270 -0.15 7.77 22.34
CA ILE A 270 -0.08 8.11 23.75
C ILE A 270 1.23 8.82 24.02
N ARG A 271 1.18 9.96 24.71
CA ARG A 271 2.37 10.63 25.22
C ARG A 271 2.93 9.84 26.39
N ILE A 272 4.23 9.59 26.37
CA ILE A 272 4.95 8.85 27.40
C ILE A 272 6.18 9.63 27.89
N SER A 273 6.70 9.27 29.07
CA SER A 273 7.92 9.90 29.62
C SER A 273 9.19 9.37 28.96
N ASP A 274 10.32 10.03 29.20
CA ASP A 274 11.64 9.59 28.73
C ASP A 274 12.03 8.23 29.31
N GLU A 275 11.70 7.99 30.60
CA GLU A 275 11.96 6.70 31.23
C GLU A 275 11.12 5.58 30.61
N GLU A 276 9.85 5.86 30.31
CA GLU A 276 8.98 4.89 29.65
C GLU A 276 9.43 4.60 28.24
N GLN A 277 9.85 5.64 27.50
CA GLN A 277 10.44 5.45 26.18
C GLN A 277 11.70 4.60 26.25
N ALA A 278 12.60 4.86 27.18
CA ALA A 278 13.83 4.08 27.35
C ALA A 278 13.56 2.61 27.64
N LYS A 279 12.52 2.30 28.43
CA LYS A 279 12.09 0.92 28.71
C LYS A 279 11.52 0.20 27.50
N LEU A 280 10.79 0.93 26.64
CA LEU A 280 10.09 0.33 25.49
C LEU A 280 10.89 0.39 24.17
N ALA A 281 11.92 1.23 24.07
CA ALA A 281 12.65 1.51 22.84
C ALA A 281 13.27 0.27 22.17
N ASN A 282 13.70 -0.70 22.98
CA ASN A 282 14.36 -1.93 22.52
C ASN A 282 13.42 -3.13 22.47
N MET A 283 12.13 -2.95 22.75
CA MET A 283 11.16 -4.03 22.64
C MET A 283 10.89 -4.37 21.18
N PRO A 284 10.57 -5.61 20.83
CA PRO A 284 10.11 -5.93 19.49
C PRO A 284 8.75 -5.26 19.23
N THR A 285 8.44 -5.04 17.97
CA THR A 285 7.06 -4.75 17.56
C THR A 285 6.19 -5.96 17.87
N VAL A 286 4.96 -5.76 18.36
CA VAL A 286 3.99 -6.86 18.57
C VAL A 286 2.82 -6.66 17.62
N LEU A 287 2.49 -7.69 16.83
CA LEU A 287 1.34 -7.73 15.93
C LEU A 287 0.52 -9.00 16.20
N ASN A 288 -0.72 -8.81 16.63
CA ASN A 288 -1.70 -9.88 16.79
C ASN A 288 -2.63 -9.93 15.59
N LEU A 289 -2.47 -10.91 14.73
CA LEU A 289 -3.27 -11.01 13.49
C LEU A 289 -4.73 -11.40 13.73
N SER A 290 -5.06 -12.00 14.88
CA SER A 290 -6.46 -12.32 15.18
C SER A 290 -7.33 -11.09 15.46
N THR A 291 -6.71 -10.02 15.95
CA THR A 291 -7.36 -8.73 16.20
C THR A 291 -6.92 -7.64 15.22
N GLY A 292 -5.83 -7.88 14.47
CA GLY A 292 -5.16 -6.90 13.65
C GLY A 292 -4.43 -5.82 14.43
N MET A 293 -4.43 -5.89 15.76
CA MET A 293 -3.84 -4.85 16.60
C MET A 293 -2.33 -5.00 16.71
N PHE A 294 -1.62 -3.86 16.68
CA PHE A 294 -0.17 -3.85 16.82
C PHE A 294 0.32 -2.63 17.58
N ILE A 295 1.48 -2.81 18.25
CA ILE A 295 2.24 -1.77 18.91
C ILE A 295 3.65 -1.75 18.33
N ILE A 296 4.15 -0.55 18.01
CA ILE A 296 5.53 -0.33 17.57
C ILE A 296 6.26 0.39 18.71
N PRO A 297 7.54 0.07 19.00
CA PRO A 297 8.34 0.82 19.97
C PRO A 297 8.22 2.34 19.80
N PRO A 298 8.16 3.09 20.90
CA PRO A 298 7.90 4.52 20.85
C PRO A 298 9.08 5.30 20.26
N ARG A 299 8.76 6.42 19.60
CA ARG A 299 9.72 7.41 19.14
C ARG A 299 9.25 8.81 19.53
N ASN A 300 10.19 9.66 19.94
CA ASN A 300 9.90 11.05 20.34
C ASN A 300 8.79 11.12 21.42
N ASN A 301 8.83 10.23 22.37
CA ASN A 301 7.85 10.11 23.47
C ASN A 301 6.41 9.88 22.99
N MET A 302 6.26 9.24 21.83
CA MET A 302 4.95 8.86 21.29
C MET A 302 4.89 7.36 21.12
N LEU A 303 4.07 6.72 21.93
CA LEU A 303 3.71 5.31 21.79
C LEU A 303 2.52 5.18 20.82
N LYS A 304 2.67 4.36 19.80
CA LYS A 304 1.65 4.12 18.79
C LYS A 304 1.01 2.76 18.96
N ILE A 305 -0.33 2.76 18.99
CA ILE A 305 -1.15 1.57 18.79
C ILE A 305 -1.99 1.74 17.54
N ALA A 306 -2.11 0.69 16.74
CA ALA A 306 -2.84 0.77 15.49
C ALA A 306 -3.44 -0.57 15.09
N ARG A 307 -4.36 -0.54 14.13
CA ARG A 307 -5.08 -1.70 13.65
C ARG A 307 -4.77 -1.98 12.17
N HIS A 308 -4.63 -3.25 11.82
CA HIS A 308 -4.52 -3.78 10.48
C HIS A 308 -5.69 -4.74 10.23
N ALA A 309 -6.83 -4.17 9.87
CA ALA A 309 -8.10 -4.87 9.77
C ALA A 309 -8.80 -4.57 8.43
N TYR A 310 -10.05 -5.02 8.28
CA TYR A 310 -10.87 -4.66 7.10
C TYR A 310 -11.12 -3.15 7.01
N GLY A 311 -11.14 -2.42 8.14
CA GLY A 311 -11.20 -0.97 8.19
C GLY A 311 -12.54 -0.36 7.82
N TYR A 312 -12.56 0.98 7.75
CA TYR A 312 -13.75 1.76 7.42
C TYR A 312 -13.78 2.10 5.93
N ARG A 313 -14.93 1.92 5.30
CA ARG A 313 -15.20 2.49 3.97
C ARG A 313 -15.76 3.91 4.11
N ASN A 314 -15.52 4.75 3.13
CA ASN A 314 -16.10 6.10 3.04
C ASN A 314 -16.63 6.32 1.61
N PRO A 315 -17.78 5.71 1.25
CA PRO A 315 -18.36 5.81 -0.08
C PRO A 315 -18.70 7.26 -0.44
N GLN A 316 -18.25 7.70 -1.60
CA GLN A 316 -18.51 9.03 -2.16
C GLN A 316 -18.91 8.91 -3.63
N ARG A 317 -19.83 9.76 -4.07
CA ARG A 317 -20.17 9.89 -5.49
C ARG A 317 -19.17 10.82 -6.17
N VAL A 318 -18.51 10.29 -7.19
CA VAL A 318 -17.56 11.03 -8.02
C VAL A 318 -17.99 10.97 -9.49
N PRO A 319 -17.59 11.93 -10.34
CA PRO A 319 -17.72 11.78 -11.78
C PRO A 319 -17.14 10.44 -12.20
N ALA A 320 -17.86 9.69 -13.02
CA ALA A 320 -17.32 8.44 -13.54
C ALA A 320 -16.01 8.75 -14.27
N PRO A 321 -14.87 8.13 -13.90
CA PRO A 321 -13.67 8.25 -14.70
C PRO A 321 -14.05 7.89 -16.14
N MET A 322 -13.75 8.76 -17.10
CA MET A 322 -14.16 8.55 -18.50
C MET A 322 -13.62 7.20 -18.94
N TYR A 323 -14.49 6.24 -19.14
CA TYR A 323 -14.20 4.87 -19.58
C TYR A 323 -14.02 3.81 -18.45
N GLY A 324 -15.15 3.41 -17.89
CA GLY A 324 -15.34 2.05 -17.39
C GLY A 324 -15.38 1.09 -18.58
N LEU A 325 -14.96 -0.13 -18.36
CA LEU A 325 -14.95 -1.29 -19.24
C LEU A 325 -15.97 -1.22 -20.39
N GLY A 326 -15.48 -0.95 -21.61
CA GLY A 326 -16.10 -1.35 -22.90
C GLY A 326 -17.50 -0.85 -23.27
N HIS A 327 -18.24 -0.27 -22.35
CA HIS A 327 -19.57 0.29 -22.57
C HIS A 327 -19.53 1.78 -22.32
N GLY A 328 -20.03 2.58 -23.27
CA GLY A 328 -20.15 4.02 -23.14
C GLY A 328 -20.80 4.41 -21.81
N PRO A 329 -20.56 5.64 -21.30
CA PRO A 329 -20.96 6.04 -19.96
C PRO A 329 -22.50 5.98 -19.83
N THR A 330 -23.00 4.89 -19.26
CA THR A 330 -24.40 4.81 -18.84
C THR A 330 -24.64 5.57 -17.53
N ALA A 331 -23.57 5.83 -16.76
CA ALA A 331 -23.63 6.62 -15.54
C ALA A 331 -22.70 7.82 -15.60
N THR A 332 -23.20 8.99 -15.25
CA THR A 332 -22.41 10.23 -15.13
C THR A 332 -21.56 10.25 -13.85
N THR A 333 -21.91 9.43 -12.86
CA THR A 333 -21.22 9.30 -11.58
C THR A 333 -21.13 7.84 -11.15
N ILE A 334 -20.08 7.52 -10.41
CA ILE A 334 -19.91 6.23 -9.71
C ILE A 334 -19.73 6.46 -8.22
N GLU A 335 -19.96 5.42 -7.40
CA GLU A 335 -19.67 5.43 -5.99
C GLU A 335 -18.35 4.68 -5.74
N VAL A 336 -17.42 5.33 -5.03
CA VAL A 336 -16.12 4.79 -4.64
C VAL A 336 -15.79 5.21 -3.22
N SER A 337 -15.11 4.34 -2.46
CA SER A 337 -14.58 4.73 -1.15
C SER A 337 -13.35 5.62 -1.36
N LEU A 338 -13.32 6.78 -0.70
CA LEU A 338 -12.22 7.75 -0.79
C LEU A 338 -11.78 8.23 0.60
N PRO A 339 -10.52 8.60 0.76
CA PRO A 339 -10.04 9.22 1.98
C PRO A 339 -10.77 10.49 2.35
N VAL A 340 -10.92 10.70 3.66
CA VAL A 340 -11.29 11.98 4.25
C VAL A 340 -10.24 12.32 5.32
N ALA A 341 -9.84 13.60 5.34
CA ALA A 341 -8.86 14.12 6.28
C ALA A 341 -9.54 14.64 7.57
N ASP A 342 -8.75 14.76 8.63
CA ASP A 342 -9.07 15.48 9.87
C ASP A 342 -10.39 15.07 10.55
N VAL A 343 -10.74 13.79 10.41
CA VAL A 343 -11.88 13.21 11.12
C VAL A 343 -11.44 12.58 12.44
N PRO A 344 -12.25 12.65 13.51
CA PRO A 344 -11.96 11.93 14.75
C PRO A 344 -11.99 10.42 14.52
N LEU A 345 -11.32 9.68 15.41
CA LEU A 345 -11.43 8.23 15.39
C LEU A 345 -12.85 7.82 15.84
N PRO A 346 -13.54 6.94 15.11
CA PRO A 346 -14.82 6.39 15.57
C PRO A 346 -14.69 5.70 16.92
N GLN A 347 -15.76 5.72 17.72
CA GLN A 347 -15.78 5.09 19.04
C GLN A 347 -15.45 3.58 18.98
N GLU A 348 -15.85 2.89 17.93
CA GLU A 348 -15.49 1.50 17.67
C GLU A 348 -13.96 1.32 17.61
N GLY A 349 -13.26 2.13 16.82
CA GLY A 349 -11.81 2.09 16.68
C GLY A 349 -11.08 2.51 17.97
N GLU A 350 -11.61 3.50 18.70
CA GLU A 350 -11.10 3.87 20.02
C GLU A 350 -11.21 2.71 21.01
N SER A 351 -12.36 2.05 21.05
CA SER A 351 -12.61 0.89 21.90
C SER A 351 -11.68 -0.28 21.56
N ALA A 352 -11.45 -0.54 20.27
CA ALA A 352 -10.50 -1.57 19.83
C ALA A 352 -9.05 -1.25 20.28
N CYS A 353 -8.61 0.00 20.16
CA CYS A 353 -7.29 0.43 20.64
C CYS A 353 -7.18 0.29 22.17
N ARG A 354 -8.23 0.63 22.93
CA ARG A 354 -8.26 0.47 24.39
C ARG A 354 -8.21 -1.00 24.82
N ALA A 355 -8.98 -1.86 24.15
CA ALA A 355 -8.95 -3.31 24.41
C ALA A 355 -7.55 -3.89 24.15
N ALA A 356 -6.93 -3.52 23.06
CA ALA A 356 -5.58 -3.99 22.73
C ALA A 356 -4.51 -3.47 23.71
N LEU A 357 -4.63 -2.23 24.21
CA LEU A 357 -3.74 -1.73 25.27
C LEU A 357 -3.90 -2.53 26.56
N LYS A 358 -5.13 -2.90 26.95
CA LYS A 358 -5.36 -3.76 28.13
C LYS A 358 -4.68 -5.12 28.01
N GLU A 359 -4.63 -5.68 26.80
CA GLU A 359 -3.95 -6.95 26.54
C GLU A 359 -2.43 -6.80 26.46
N MET A 360 -1.93 -5.81 25.72
CA MET A 360 -0.52 -5.71 25.35
C MET A 360 0.29 -4.83 26.28
N LEU A 361 -0.29 -3.75 26.81
CA LEU A 361 0.35 -2.76 27.67
C LEU A 361 -0.63 -2.23 28.71
N PRO A 362 -1.05 -3.01 29.71
CA PRO A 362 -2.10 -2.64 30.66
C PRO A 362 -1.85 -1.31 31.40
N SER A 363 -0.59 -0.99 31.68
CA SER A 363 -0.21 0.28 32.36
C SER A 363 -0.52 1.54 31.54
N PHE A 364 -0.80 1.40 30.27
CA PHE A 364 -1.15 2.51 29.36
C PHE A 364 -2.63 2.51 28.95
N ALA A 365 -3.41 1.52 29.39
CA ALA A 365 -4.78 1.30 28.90
C ALA A 365 -5.73 2.48 29.17
N ASP A 366 -5.58 3.16 30.31
CA ASP A 366 -6.46 4.24 30.72
C ASP A 366 -5.90 5.64 30.43
N ARG A 367 -4.69 5.73 29.83
CA ARG A 367 -4.10 7.03 29.48
C ARG A 367 -4.85 7.68 28.32
N PRO A 368 -5.01 9.01 28.32
CA PRO A 368 -5.63 9.72 27.21
C PRO A 368 -4.83 9.53 25.92
N PHE A 369 -5.53 9.41 24.81
CA PHE A 369 -4.88 9.51 23.50
C PHE A 369 -4.51 10.97 23.24
N GLU A 370 -3.23 11.24 23.00
CA GLU A 370 -2.71 12.56 22.60
C GLU A 370 -3.21 12.92 21.20
N LYS A 371 -3.25 11.91 20.31
CA LYS A 371 -3.67 12.05 18.94
C LYS A 371 -4.32 10.76 18.45
N THR A 372 -5.31 10.91 17.58
CA THR A 372 -5.87 9.80 16.82
C THR A 372 -5.83 10.10 15.32
N ARG A 373 -5.91 9.06 14.49
CA ARG A 373 -5.91 9.20 13.04
C ARG A 373 -6.64 8.03 12.39
N VAL A 374 -7.34 8.31 11.30
CA VAL A 374 -7.77 7.30 10.31
C VAL A 374 -6.76 7.31 9.17
N CYS A 375 -6.02 6.23 8.99
CA CYS A 375 -4.99 6.08 7.95
C CYS A 375 -5.54 5.23 6.81
N TRP A 376 -5.41 5.69 5.58
CA TRP A 376 -6.08 5.07 4.43
C TRP A 376 -5.19 4.08 3.69
N TYR A 377 -5.65 2.85 3.55
CA TYR A 377 -5.06 1.84 2.66
C TYR A 377 -5.72 1.90 1.27
N THR A 378 -5.16 1.16 0.33
CA THR A 378 -5.76 0.80 -0.94
C THR A 378 -5.75 -0.71 -0.97
N ASP A 379 -6.81 -1.33 -0.48
CA ASP A 379 -6.91 -2.77 -0.32
C ASP A 379 -7.35 -3.43 -1.61
N THR A 380 -6.69 -4.54 -1.94
CA THR A 380 -7.02 -5.43 -3.06
C THR A 380 -7.54 -6.77 -2.52
N PRO A 381 -8.23 -7.60 -3.31
CA PRO A 381 -8.84 -8.84 -2.81
C PRO A 381 -7.84 -9.82 -2.18
N LYS A 382 -6.60 -9.86 -2.66
CA LYS A 382 -5.54 -10.75 -2.15
C LYS A 382 -4.44 -10.02 -1.39
N GLY A 383 -4.59 -8.72 -1.17
CA GLY A 383 -3.52 -7.89 -0.60
C GLY A 383 -2.37 -7.59 -1.57
N ASP A 384 -2.43 -8.06 -2.81
CA ASP A 384 -1.39 -7.85 -3.81
C ASP A 384 -1.39 -6.42 -4.35
N PHE A 385 -0.22 -5.92 -4.76
CA PHE A 385 -0.11 -4.62 -5.41
C PHE A 385 -0.72 -4.68 -6.82
N ILE A 386 -1.06 -3.51 -7.35
CA ILE A 386 -1.43 -3.33 -8.77
C ILE A 386 -0.28 -2.54 -9.41
N ILE A 387 0.67 -3.26 -10.03
CA ILE A 387 1.85 -2.69 -10.69
C ILE A 387 1.88 -3.22 -12.13
N THR A 388 1.15 -2.52 -13.02
CA THR A 388 0.92 -3.00 -14.38
C THR A 388 0.46 -1.88 -15.31
N HIS A 389 0.63 -2.08 -16.62
CA HIS A 389 -0.04 -1.26 -17.62
C HIS A 389 -1.56 -1.43 -17.53
N HIS A 390 -2.29 -0.35 -17.71
CA HIS A 390 -3.75 -0.42 -17.74
C HIS A 390 -4.21 -1.25 -18.96
N PRO A 391 -5.11 -2.24 -18.80
CA PRO A 391 -5.47 -3.15 -19.88
C PRO A 391 -6.19 -2.47 -21.07
N HIS A 392 -6.89 -1.35 -20.81
CA HIS A 392 -7.74 -0.68 -21.80
C HIS A 392 -7.16 0.64 -22.34
N TYR A 393 -6.14 1.21 -21.68
CA TYR A 393 -5.52 2.48 -22.08
C TYR A 393 -4.04 2.31 -22.30
N THR A 394 -3.56 2.72 -23.48
CA THR A 394 -2.13 2.90 -23.70
C THR A 394 -1.66 4.20 -23.02
N GLY A 395 -0.38 4.29 -22.67
CA GLY A 395 0.16 5.47 -21.99
C GLY A 395 -0.26 5.61 -20.51
N LEU A 396 -0.90 4.59 -19.92
CA LEU A 396 -1.29 4.55 -18.51
C LEU A 396 -0.69 3.34 -17.80
N PHE A 397 -0.02 3.59 -16.68
CA PHE A 397 0.53 2.57 -15.79
C PHE A 397 0.03 2.81 -14.36
N LEU A 398 -0.23 1.74 -13.63
CA LEU A 398 -0.68 1.78 -12.25
C LEU A 398 0.42 1.27 -11.33
N ALA A 399 0.68 2.00 -10.25
CA ALA A 399 1.56 1.63 -9.16
C ALA A 399 0.84 1.93 -7.84
N THR A 400 -0.08 1.05 -7.45
CA THR A 400 -1.03 1.24 -6.34
C THR A 400 -1.37 -0.09 -5.66
N GLY A 401 -2.49 -0.16 -4.90
CA GLY A 401 -2.89 -1.40 -4.23
C GLY A 401 -1.99 -1.75 -3.05
N GLY A 402 -1.45 -0.75 -2.35
CA GLY A 402 -0.44 -0.96 -1.30
C GLY A 402 -0.90 -1.78 -0.09
N SER A 403 -2.20 -2.04 0.06
CA SER A 403 -2.84 -2.95 1.02
C SER A 403 -2.22 -2.90 2.43
N GLY A 404 -1.83 -1.69 2.87
CA GLY A 404 -1.25 -1.44 4.20
C GLY A 404 0.17 -1.98 4.42
N HIS A 405 0.84 -2.54 3.42
CA HIS A 405 2.15 -3.17 3.62
C HIS A 405 3.27 -2.71 2.66
N ALA A 406 3.02 -1.73 1.79
CA ALA A 406 3.99 -1.29 0.78
C ALA A 406 5.20 -0.52 1.36
N PHE A 407 5.07 0.15 2.52
CA PHE A 407 6.10 1.07 3.02
C PHE A 407 7.50 0.44 3.12
N LYS A 408 7.61 -0.78 3.63
CA LYS A 408 8.89 -1.46 3.84
C LYS A 408 9.70 -1.68 2.56
N PHE A 409 9.01 -1.70 1.41
CA PHE A 409 9.62 -1.88 0.10
C PHE A 409 10.17 -0.58 -0.52
N LEU A 410 10.04 0.57 0.14
CA LEU A 410 10.53 1.86 -0.35
C LEU A 410 11.95 1.80 -0.97
N PRO A 411 12.92 1.07 -0.41
CA PRO A 411 14.27 0.99 -0.99
C PRO A 411 14.41 0.15 -2.28
N VAL A 412 13.40 -0.68 -2.61
CA VAL A 412 13.51 -1.65 -3.72
C VAL A 412 12.37 -1.59 -4.72
N LEU A 413 11.23 -1.02 -4.32
CA LEU A 413 9.98 -1.09 -5.09
C LEU A 413 10.08 -0.39 -6.44
N GLY A 414 10.77 0.74 -6.52
CA GLY A 414 10.90 1.51 -7.76
C GLY A 414 11.63 0.76 -8.86
N GLU A 415 12.66 -0.01 -8.51
CA GLU A 415 13.35 -0.86 -9.46
C GLU A 415 12.39 -1.89 -10.08
N LYS A 416 11.55 -2.52 -9.25
CA LYS A 416 10.54 -3.48 -9.70
C LYS A 416 9.43 -2.83 -10.54
N ILE A 417 9.03 -1.60 -10.21
CA ILE A 417 8.07 -0.83 -11.01
C ILE A 417 8.64 -0.52 -12.39
N VAL A 418 9.88 -0.06 -12.47
CA VAL A 418 10.55 0.22 -13.75
C VAL A 418 10.74 -1.07 -14.56
N ASP A 419 11.10 -2.18 -13.90
CA ASP A 419 11.18 -3.49 -14.56
C ASP A 419 9.82 -3.95 -15.11
N ALA A 420 8.72 -3.67 -14.39
CA ALA A 420 7.36 -3.94 -14.88
C ALA A 420 6.99 -3.08 -16.10
N ILE A 421 7.35 -1.79 -16.11
CA ILE A 421 7.12 -0.90 -17.26
C ILE A 421 7.87 -1.42 -18.49
N GLN A 422 9.07 -1.94 -18.32
CA GLN A 422 9.92 -2.45 -19.39
C GLN A 422 9.64 -3.93 -19.76
N GLY A 423 8.70 -4.61 -19.11
CA GLY A 423 8.37 -6.01 -19.34
C GLY A 423 9.43 -7.01 -18.84
N ARG A 424 10.28 -6.59 -17.89
CA ARG A 424 11.37 -7.38 -17.29
C ARG A 424 11.11 -7.85 -15.86
N LEU A 425 9.94 -7.52 -15.30
CA LEU A 425 9.60 -7.94 -13.95
C LEU A 425 9.66 -9.47 -13.83
N ASP A 426 10.13 -9.93 -12.69
CA ASP A 426 10.10 -11.33 -12.32
C ASP A 426 8.71 -11.95 -12.56
N PRO A 427 8.60 -13.12 -13.19
CA PRO A 427 7.31 -13.72 -13.56
C PRO A 427 6.37 -13.93 -12.38
N GLU A 428 6.89 -14.28 -11.20
CA GLU A 428 6.09 -14.48 -10.00
C GLU A 428 5.50 -13.17 -9.52
N LEU A 429 6.30 -12.09 -9.46
CA LEU A 429 5.81 -10.76 -9.12
C LEU A 429 4.88 -10.20 -10.20
N GLN A 430 5.13 -10.51 -11.48
CA GLN A 430 4.26 -10.09 -12.57
C GLN A 430 2.87 -10.71 -12.45
N GLU A 431 2.77 -11.96 -12.04
CA GLU A 431 1.49 -12.65 -11.80
C GLU A 431 0.77 -12.08 -10.58
N LEU A 432 1.49 -11.82 -9.48
CA LEU A 432 0.92 -11.24 -8.27
C LEU A 432 0.40 -9.81 -8.49
N TRP A 433 1.13 -9.00 -9.26
CA TRP A 433 0.85 -7.56 -9.39
C TRP A 433 0.07 -7.18 -10.65
N ARG A 434 -0.41 -8.17 -11.38
CA ARG A 434 -1.23 -7.95 -12.57
C ARG A 434 -2.54 -7.23 -12.25
N TRP A 435 -3.20 -6.75 -13.27
CA TRP A 435 -4.56 -6.20 -13.14
C TRP A 435 -5.50 -7.23 -12.51
N PRO A 436 -6.19 -6.91 -11.41
CA PRO A 436 -7.08 -7.87 -10.75
C PRO A 436 -8.34 -8.16 -11.59
N GLY A 437 -8.77 -9.42 -11.56
CA GLY A 437 -9.99 -9.88 -12.24
C GLY A 437 -9.73 -10.48 -13.62
N VAL A 438 -10.72 -11.26 -14.12
CA VAL A 438 -10.72 -11.85 -15.46
C VAL A 438 -11.47 -10.89 -16.39
N ALA A 439 -11.01 -10.75 -17.64
CA ALA A 439 -11.75 -10.00 -18.65
C ALA A 439 -13.13 -10.65 -18.85
N GLY A 440 -14.21 -9.89 -18.67
CA GLY A 440 -15.59 -10.36 -18.82
C GLY A 440 -16.42 -10.45 -17.53
N ASP A 441 -15.84 -10.15 -16.37
CA ASP A 441 -16.55 -10.19 -15.08
C ASP A 441 -17.23 -8.82 -14.81
N GLU A 442 -18.32 -8.55 -15.51
CA GLU A 442 -19.11 -7.30 -15.40
C GLU A 442 -19.77 -7.16 -14.01
N ASP A 443 -20.11 -8.28 -13.36
CA ASP A 443 -20.69 -8.30 -12.01
C ASP A 443 -19.66 -7.97 -10.92
N ALA A 444 -18.36 -8.12 -11.19
CA ALA A 444 -17.31 -7.80 -10.24
C ALA A 444 -17.22 -6.28 -9.94
N ALA A 445 -17.68 -5.42 -10.84
CA ALA A 445 -17.70 -3.98 -10.63
C ALA A 445 -18.63 -3.51 -9.49
N ALA A 446 -19.61 -4.33 -9.10
CA ALA A 446 -20.54 -4.03 -8.02
C ALA A 446 -20.07 -4.56 -6.65
N ALA A 447 -19.07 -5.44 -6.61
CA ALA A 447 -18.62 -6.09 -5.39
C ALA A 447 -17.71 -5.16 -4.55
N VAL A 448 -17.99 -5.10 -3.26
CA VAL A 448 -17.08 -4.47 -2.28
C VAL A 448 -15.82 -5.32 -2.14
N VAL A 449 -14.66 -4.68 -2.17
CA VAL A 449 -13.38 -5.37 -2.03
C VAL A 449 -13.06 -5.61 -0.55
N TRP A 450 -12.81 -6.87 -0.22
CA TRP A 450 -12.26 -7.29 1.07
C TRP A 450 -10.95 -8.04 0.83
N THR A 451 -9.93 -7.75 1.60
CA THR A 451 -8.65 -8.48 1.52
C THR A 451 -8.78 -9.83 2.25
N GLU A 452 -8.66 -10.92 1.50
CA GLU A 452 -8.86 -12.31 1.97
C GLU A 452 -7.55 -13.12 2.00
N ASP A 453 -6.42 -12.46 2.27
CA ASP A 453 -5.10 -13.08 2.36
C ASP A 453 -4.80 -13.71 3.74
N GLY A 454 -5.75 -13.68 4.66
CA GLY A 454 -5.61 -14.17 6.03
C GLY A 454 -4.92 -13.19 6.99
N SER A 455 -4.46 -12.02 6.53
CA SER A 455 -3.85 -11.01 7.39
C SER A 455 -4.85 -10.07 8.05
N ARG A 456 -6.11 -10.04 7.58
CA ARG A 456 -7.15 -9.13 8.06
C ARG A 456 -8.05 -9.77 9.10
N SER A 457 -8.54 -8.93 10.00
CA SER A 457 -9.49 -9.30 11.05
C SER A 457 -10.48 -8.16 11.31
N GLY A 458 -11.33 -8.33 12.30
CA GLY A 458 -12.35 -7.34 12.67
C GLY A 458 -13.64 -7.46 11.87
N GLU A 459 -14.50 -6.47 12.00
CA GLU A 459 -15.81 -6.42 11.35
C GLU A 459 -15.66 -5.90 9.91
N LYS A 460 -16.38 -6.55 8.99
CA LYS A 460 -16.54 -6.09 7.60
C LYS A 460 -17.75 -5.15 7.50
N GLY A 461 -17.71 -4.21 6.58
CA GLY A 461 -18.85 -3.37 6.25
C GLY A 461 -18.98 -2.09 7.06
N LEU A 462 -18.00 -1.76 7.91
CA LEU A 462 -18.01 -0.51 8.67
C LEU A 462 -17.95 0.69 7.72
N ILE A 463 -18.94 1.59 7.81
CA ILE A 463 -18.98 2.86 7.08
C ILE A 463 -18.54 3.97 8.03
N LEU A 464 -17.49 4.70 7.65
CA LEU A 464 -16.87 5.70 8.53
C LEU A 464 -17.87 6.74 9.05
N MET A 465 -18.70 7.29 8.17
CA MET A 465 -19.65 8.34 8.56
C MET A 465 -20.74 7.82 9.50
N ASP A 466 -21.18 6.58 9.33
CA ASP A 466 -22.17 5.94 10.21
C ASP A 466 -21.56 5.71 11.61
N GLU A 467 -20.32 5.23 11.66
CA GLU A 467 -19.60 5.02 12.92
C GLU A 467 -19.34 6.32 13.67
N LEU A 468 -19.04 7.42 12.97
CA LEU A 468 -18.88 8.75 13.57
C LEU A 468 -20.22 9.28 14.12
N ALA A 469 -21.33 9.03 13.42
CA ALA A 469 -22.67 9.44 13.87
C ALA A 469 -23.10 8.72 15.16
N LYS A 470 -22.82 7.42 15.30
CA LYS A 470 -23.07 6.64 16.53
C LYS A 470 -22.41 7.29 17.75
N GLY A 471 -21.15 7.74 17.63
CA GLY A 471 -20.41 8.39 18.73
C GLY A 471 -20.97 9.75 19.16
N GLN A 472 -21.68 10.45 18.26
CA GLN A 472 -22.31 11.75 18.58
C GLN A 472 -23.66 11.59 19.29
N GLY A 473 -24.41 10.54 18.96
CA GLY A 473 -25.71 10.23 19.59
C GLY A 473 -25.61 9.91 21.08
N GLY A 474 -24.54 9.21 21.50
CA GLY A 474 -24.29 8.86 22.90
C GLY A 474 -23.98 10.07 23.82
N LYS A 475 -23.45 11.15 23.27
CA LYS A 475 -23.14 12.38 24.05
C LYS A 475 -24.36 13.27 24.30
N ARG A 476 -25.45 13.11 23.54
CA ARG A 476 -26.71 13.85 23.76
C ARG A 476 -27.61 13.23 24.84
N GLY A 477 -27.44 11.94 25.14
CA GLY A 477 -28.26 11.23 26.18
C GLY A 477 -27.74 11.34 27.62
N SER A 478 -26.51 11.86 27.86
CA SER A 478 -25.93 11.96 29.21
C SER A 478 -26.01 13.35 29.83
N ARG A 479 -26.85 14.24 29.29
CA ARG A 479 -27.14 15.56 29.85
C ARG A 479 -28.65 15.66 30.14
N LEU A 480 -29.15 14.81 31.01
CA LEU A 480 -30.41 14.97 31.72
C LEU A 480 -30.18 14.65 33.18
#